data_1564b9b1c3c3c73320caf49f966a7369
#
_entry.id   1564b9b1c3c3c73320caf49f966a7369
#
_cell.length_a   1.000
_cell.length_b   1.000
_cell.length_c   1.000
_cell.angle_alpha   90.00
_cell.angle_beta   90.00
_cell.angle_gamma   90.00
#
_symmetry.space_group_name_H-M   'P 1'
#
loop_
_entity.id
_entity.type
_entity.pdbx_description
1 polymer ?
#
loop_
_entity_poly.entity_id
_entity_poly.type
_entity_poly.pdbx_seq_one_letter_code
_entity_poly.pdbx_strand_id
1 'polypeptide(L)'
;ISEYDDISTKDQYQVAIDAGCSREEALRCCYENSRDNARTPMQWTDDENAGFTDGTPWLAMNPNYRQINVREQEARTDSVLAYYRRLVHLRKADAYRETFTYGIFEPAYQEMADVFAYYRVSGGSGQRILVAANFGTDAVSLPLAYPCGQVLLSNLRAESAVETACEKANTLILESCEVAVIELG
;
A
#
# COMPACT_ATOMS: atom_id res chain seq x y z
N ILE A 1 -9.85 7.42 -26.69
CA ILE A 1 -10.14 5.99 -26.42
C ILE A 1 -9.21 5.04 -27.19
N SER A 2 -8.62 5.48 -28.31
CA SER A 2 -7.73 4.66 -29.11
C SER A 2 -6.42 4.24 -28.41
N GLU A 3 -6.08 4.89 -27.31
CA GLU A 3 -4.92 4.59 -26.46
C GLU A 3 -5.12 3.41 -25.51
N TYR A 4 -6.38 2.96 -25.37
CA TYR A 4 -6.73 1.81 -24.53
C TYR A 4 -6.87 0.54 -25.37
N ASP A 5 -6.37 -0.56 -24.87
CA ASP A 5 -6.54 -1.91 -25.45
C ASP A 5 -7.60 -2.74 -24.75
N ASP A 6 -7.93 -2.39 -23.50
CA ASP A 6 -8.99 -3.08 -22.75
C ASP A 6 -10.36 -2.95 -23.43
N ILE A 7 -10.89 -4.08 -23.88
CA ILE A 7 -12.19 -4.17 -24.56
C ILE A 7 -13.31 -3.62 -23.68
N SER A 8 -13.30 -3.96 -22.38
CA SER A 8 -14.30 -3.48 -21.43
C SER A 8 -14.31 -1.94 -21.31
N THR A 9 -13.14 -1.32 -21.35
CA THR A 9 -13.01 0.15 -21.34
C THR A 9 -13.59 0.76 -22.61
N LYS A 10 -13.35 0.16 -23.78
CA LYS A 10 -13.91 0.59 -25.07
C LYS A 10 -15.44 0.46 -25.10
N ASP A 11 -15.97 -0.65 -24.59
CA ASP A 11 -17.41 -0.88 -24.50
C ASP A 11 -18.08 0.10 -23.55
N GLN A 12 -17.52 0.33 -22.38
CA GLN A 12 -18.04 1.30 -21.39
C GLN A 12 -18.03 2.72 -21.93
N TYR A 13 -17.00 3.10 -22.68
CA TYR A 13 -16.96 4.38 -23.36
C TYR A 13 -18.14 4.53 -24.33
N GLN A 14 -18.40 3.52 -25.15
CA GLN A 14 -19.52 3.56 -26.10
C GLN A 14 -20.87 3.62 -25.37
N VAL A 15 -21.05 2.81 -24.31
CA VAL A 15 -22.27 2.85 -23.48
C VAL A 15 -22.50 4.26 -22.90
N ALA A 16 -21.46 4.93 -22.41
CA ALA A 16 -21.58 6.29 -21.88
C ALA A 16 -21.99 7.30 -22.97
N ILE A 17 -21.42 7.20 -24.18
CA ILE A 17 -21.79 8.05 -25.32
C ILE A 17 -23.25 7.80 -25.72
N ASP A 18 -23.67 6.56 -25.81
CA ASP A 18 -25.04 6.17 -26.17
C ASP A 18 -26.07 6.62 -25.11
N ALA A 19 -25.65 6.70 -23.86
CA ALA A 19 -26.43 7.26 -22.75
C ALA A 19 -26.50 8.79 -22.73
N GLY A 20 -25.81 9.47 -23.66
CA GLY A 20 -25.82 10.93 -23.80
C GLY A 20 -24.75 11.68 -22.99
N CYS A 21 -23.76 10.97 -22.41
CA CYS A 21 -22.61 11.63 -21.82
C CYS A 21 -21.79 12.36 -22.89
N SER A 22 -21.20 13.48 -22.52
CA SER A 22 -20.21 14.12 -23.37
C SER A 22 -18.99 13.24 -23.59
N ARG A 23 -18.28 13.46 -24.69
CA ARG A 23 -17.03 12.74 -24.98
C ARG A 23 -16.00 12.91 -23.88
N GLU A 24 -15.93 14.08 -23.29
CA GLU A 24 -15.00 14.41 -22.19
C GLU A 24 -15.33 13.62 -20.92
N GLU A 25 -16.61 13.55 -20.55
CA GLU A 25 -17.05 12.77 -19.38
C GLU A 25 -16.80 11.27 -19.57
N ALA A 26 -17.10 10.73 -20.74
CA ALA A 26 -16.86 9.33 -21.06
C ALA A 26 -15.35 9.00 -21.01
N LEU A 27 -14.48 9.86 -21.54
CA LEU A 27 -13.02 9.69 -21.46
C LEU A 27 -12.51 9.78 -20.01
N ARG A 28 -13.03 10.71 -19.21
CA ARG A 28 -12.66 10.82 -17.81
C ARG A 28 -12.96 9.54 -17.04
N CYS A 29 -14.13 8.94 -17.24
CA CYS A 29 -14.46 7.65 -16.64
C CYS A 29 -13.49 6.55 -17.07
N CYS A 30 -13.03 6.53 -18.32
CA CYS A 30 -12.03 5.60 -18.79
C CYS A 30 -10.67 5.83 -18.09
N TYR A 31 -10.23 7.08 -17.97
CA TYR A 31 -8.96 7.42 -17.30
C TYR A 31 -8.96 7.03 -15.81
N GLU A 32 -10.11 7.11 -15.16
CA GLU A 32 -10.22 6.75 -13.74
C GLU A 32 -10.35 5.24 -13.49
N ASN A 33 -10.95 4.49 -14.41
CA ASN A 33 -11.41 3.12 -14.13
C ASN A 33 -10.83 2.03 -15.05
N SER A 34 -10.07 2.38 -16.09
CA SER A 34 -9.54 1.37 -17.01
C SER A 34 -8.55 0.43 -16.33
N ARG A 35 -8.71 -0.87 -16.62
CA ARG A 35 -7.75 -1.89 -16.18
C ARG A 35 -6.36 -1.72 -16.76
N ASP A 36 -6.23 -1.09 -17.94
CA ASP A 36 -4.93 -0.82 -18.56
C ASP A 36 -4.05 0.07 -17.70
N ASN A 37 -4.65 0.92 -16.84
CA ASN A 37 -3.91 1.77 -15.91
C ASN A 37 -3.04 0.96 -14.92
N ALA A 38 -3.48 -0.25 -14.56
CA ALA A 38 -2.78 -1.16 -13.65
C ALA A 38 -1.95 -2.24 -14.36
N ARG A 39 -1.96 -2.26 -15.71
CA ARG A 39 -1.29 -3.28 -16.52
C ARG A 39 -0.13 -2.75 -17.34
N THR A 40 0.26 -1.49 -17.10
CA THR A 40 1.41 -0.90 -17.76
C THR A 40 2.66 -1.78 -17.57
N PRO A 41 3.55 -1.85 -18.54
CA PRO A 41 4.78 -2.62 -18.40
C PRO A 41 5.59 -2.24 -17.17
N MET A 42 6.27 -3.20 -16.56
CA MET A 42 7.11 -2.96 -15.39
C MET A 42 8.25 -1.99 -15.69
N GLN A 43 8.39 -0.98 -14.85
CA GLN A 43 9.40 0.06 -14.97
C GLN A 43 10.70 -0.38 -14.28
N TRP A 44 11.59 -1.04 -15.01
CA TRP A 44 12.84 -1.54 -14.45
C TRP A 44 13.89 -0.47 -14.32
N THR A 45 14.00 0.40 -15.34
CA THR A 45 15.03 1.44 -15.43
C THR A 45 14.47 2.71 -16.06
N ASP A 46 15.29 3.76 -16.13
CA ASP A 46 15.03 5.02 -16.85
C ASP A 46 15.42 4.96 -18.34
N ASP A 47 15.89 3.81 -18.82
CA ASP A 47 16.24 3.57 -20.22
C ASP A 47 14.99 3.51 -21.13
N GLU A 48 15.18 3.41 -22.44
CA GLU A 48 14.09 3.28 -23.41
C GLU A 48 13.17 2.10 -23.05
N ASN A 49 11.86 2.29 -23.23
CA ASN A 49 10.82 1.34 -22.81
C ASN A 49 10.96 0.89 -21.34
N ALA A 50 11.49 1.76 -20.48
CA ALA A 50 11.71 1.48 -19.05
C ALA A 50 12.57 0.23 -18.79
N GLY A 51 13.42 -0.19 -19.73
CA GLY A 51 14.18 -1.44 -19.67
C GLY A 51 13.30 -2.71 -19.69
N PHE A 52 12.03 -2.59 -20.08
CA PHE A 52 11.10 -3.71 -20.16
C PHE A 52 11.28 -4.56 -21.41
N THR A 53 11.51 -3.94 -22.56
CA THR A 53 11.68 -4.61 -23.86
C THR A 53 12.50 -3.77 -24.83
N ASP A 54 13.18 -4.44 -25.76
CA ASP A 54 13.86 -3.80 -26.91
C ASP A 54 12.90 -3.54 -28.08
N GLY A 55 11.69 -4.08 -28.04
CA GLY A 55 10.63 -3.89 -29.03
C GLY A 55 9.58 -2.88 -28.60
N THR A 56 8.48 -2.80 -29.34
CA THR A 56 7.32 -1.97 -28.96
C THR A 56 6.49 -2.71 -27.92
N PRO A 57 6.31 -2.19 -26.71
CA PRO A 57 5.46 -2.82 -25.70
C PRO A 57 4.00 -2.79 -26.15
N TRP A 58 3.26 -3.85 -25.81
CA TRP A 58 1.84 -3.95 -26.14
C TRP A 58 1.01 -2.82 -25.52
N LEU A 59 1.17 -2.56 -24.20
CA LEU A 59 0.56 -1.42 -23.55
C LEU A 59 1.56 -0.27 -23.44
N ALA A 60 1.03 0.94 -23.45
CA ALA A 60 1.86 2.13 -23.31
C ALA A 60 2.60 2.15 -21.97
N MET A 61 3.85 2.60 -22.01
CA MET A 61 4.64 2.86 -20.81
C MET A 61 4.07 4.06 -20.05
N ASN A 62 4.00 3.97 -18.73
CA ASN A 62 3.70 5.14 -17.92
C ASN A 62 4.87 6.14 -18.05
N PRO A 63 4.62 7.40 -18.46
CA PRO A 63 5.67 8.37 -18.73
C PRO A 63 6.55 8.72 -17.54
N ASN A 64 6.13 8.40 -16.32
CA ASN A 64 6.89 8.64 -15.10
C ASN A 64 8.05 7.66 -14.87
N TYR A 65 8.25 6.65 -15.74
CA TYR A 65 9.29 5.64 -15.59
C TYR A 65 10.72 6.22 -15.48
N ARG A 66 10.92 7.43 -16.01
CA ARG A 66 12.22 8.11 -15.92
C ARG A 66 12.59 8.53 -14.49
N GLN A 67 11.59 8.65 -13.60
CA GLN A 67 11.74 9.07 -12.21
C GLN A 67 11.35 7.97 -11.22
N ILE A 68 10.40 7.11 -11.62
CA ILE A 68 9.90 6.02 -10.76
C ILE A 68 10.17 4.69 -11.48
N ASN A 69 11.19 4.00 -11.04
CA ASN A 69 11.58 2.69 -11.57
C ASN A 69 12.34 1.88 -10.52
N VAL A 70 12.53 0.60 -10.79
CA VAL A 70 13.19 -0.32 -9.83
C VAL A 70 14.62 0.12 -9.52
N ARG A 71 15.40 0.51 -10.53
CA ARG A 71 16.80 0.96 -10.34
C ARG A 71 16.90 2.12 -9.35
N GLU A 72 16.03 3.12 -9.51
CA GLU A 72 15.98 4.28 -8.61
C GLU A 72 15.55 3.87 -7.19
N GLN A 73 14.55 2.99 -7.07
CA GLN A 73 14.07 2.54 -5.77
C GLN A 73 15.06 1.62 -5.05
N GLU A 74 15.87 0.85 -5.76
CA GLU A 74 16.94 0.03 -5.16
C GLU A 74 18.04 0.87 -4.55
N ALA A 75 18.31 2.04 -5.11
CA ALA A 75 19.31 2.96 -4.59
C ALA A 75 18.90 3.68 -3.28
N ARG A 76 17.62 3.57 -2.86
CA ARG A 76 17.06 4.30 -1.73
C ARG A 76 16.56 3.37 -0.63
N THR A 77 16.87 3.71 0.62
CA THR A 77 16.41 2.97 1.80
C THR A 77 14.96 3.31 2.22
N ASP A 78 14.47 4.48 1.78
CA ASP A 78 13.13 5.01 2.07
C ASP A 78 12.12 4.79 0.93
N SER A 79 12.47 3.96 -0.07
CA SER A 79 11.60 3.65 -1.20
C SER A 79 10.48 2.65 -0.84
N VAL A 80 9.43 2.66 -1.67
CA VAL A 80 8.34 1.66 -1.58
C VAL A 80 8.90 0.24 -1.70
N LEU A 81 9.86 0.00 -2.61
CA LEU A 81 10.53 -1.29 -2.77
C LEU A 81 11.26 -1.72 -1.49
N ALA A 82 12.00 -0.79 -0.87
CA ALA A 82 12.71 -1.06 0.38
C ALA A 82 11.72 -1.39 1.51
N TYR A 83 10.60 -0.65 1.59
CA TYR A 83 9.53 -0.92 2.55
C TYR A 83 8.92 -2.32 2.35
N TYR A 84 8.59 -2.71 1.12
CA TYR A 84 8.08 -4.04 0.80
C TYR A 84 9.07 -5.15 1.16
N ARG A 85 10.35 -4.96 0.90
CA ARG A 85 11.40 -5.92 1.29
C ARG A 85 11.43 -6.13 2.80
N ARG A 86 11.36 -5.06 3.58
CA ARG A 86 11.29 -5.13 5.06
C ARG A 86 10.02 -5.85 5.53
N LEU A 87 8.87 -5.50 4.93
CA LEU A 87 7.59 -6.14 5.27
C LEU A 87 7.61 -7.66 4.99
N VAL A 88 8.13 -8.08 3.84
CA VAL A 88 8.26 -9.51 3.50
C VAL A 88 9.24 -10.21 4.45
N HIS A 89 10.32 -9.53 4.82
CA HIS A 89 11.31 -10.05 5.77
C HIS A 89 10.68 -10.25 7.16
N LEU A 90 10.00 -9.22 7.66
CA LEU A 90 9.27 -9.29 8.93
C LEU A 90 8.26 -10.45 8.94
N ARG A 91 7.45 -10.58 7.87
CA ARG A 91 6.47 -11.66 7.75
C ARG A 91 7.10 -13.07 7.80
N LYS A 92 8.35 -13.23 7.33
CA LYS A 92 9.08 -14.50 7.28
C LYS A 92 9.97 -14.75 8.48
N ALA A 93 10.24 -13.74 9.31
CA ALA A 93 11.08 -13.86 10.49
C ALA A 93 10.52 -14.91 11.47
N ASP A 94 11.38 -15.77 12.00
CA ASP A 94 10.96 -16.89 12.85
C ASP A 94 10.14 -16.45 14.07
N ALA A 95 10.44 -15.27 14.63
CA ALA A 95 9.71 -14.70 15.75
C ALA A 95 8.26 -14.34 15.44
N TYR A 96 7.91 -14.08 14.16
CA TYR A 96 6.62 -13.52 13.75
C TYR A 96 5.88 -14.36 12.72
N ARG A 97 6.58 -15.28 12.03
CA ARG A 97 6.03 -16.07 10.92
C ARG A 97 4.77 -16.82 11.30
N GLU A 98 4.73 -17.40 12.48
CA GLU A 98 3.56 -18.16 12.96
C GLU A 98 2.35 -17.23 13.11
N THR A 99 2.52 -16.09 13.77
CA THR A 99 1.47 -15.10 13.99
C THR A 99 0.97 -14.49 12.69
N PHE A 100 1.86 -14.10 11.78
CA PHE A 100 1.44 -13.51 10.50
C PHE A 100 0.80 -14.51 9.54
N THR A 101 1.17 -15.79 9.62
CA THR A 101 0.68 -16.80 8.67
C THR A 101 -0.60 -17.47 9.18
N TYR A 102 -0.60 -17.90 10.43
CA TYR A 102 -1.66 -18.73 11.00
C TYR A 102 -2.48 -18.03 12.10
N GLY A 103 -2.03 -16.88 12.59
CA GLY A 103 -2.73 -16.15 13.64
C GLY A 103 -4.15 -15.76 13.22
N ILE A 104 -5.04 -15.63 14.18
CA ILE A 104 -6.42 -15.20 13.99
C ILE A 104 -6.43 -13.73 13.54
N PHE A 105 -7.25 -13.42 12.55
CA PHE A 105 -7.50 -12.05 12.10
C PHE A 105 -8.67 -11.47 12.90
N GLU A 106 -8.44 -10.37 13.60
CA GLU A 106 -9.45 -9.66 14.37
C GLU A 106 -9.51 -8.20 13.90
N PRO A 107 -10.59 -7.75 13.23
CA PRO A 107 -10.76 -6.34 12.85
C PRO A 107 -10.72 -5.43 14.07
N ALA A 108 -10.14 -4.23 13.89
CA ALA A 108 -10.04 -3.23 14.95
C ALA A 108 -10.39 -1.84 14.40
N TYR A 109 -10.91 -0.94 15.25
CA TYR A 109 -11.22 0.47 14.95
C TYR A 109 -12.14 0.65 13.73
N GLN A 110 -13.11 -0.24 13.54
CA GLN A 110 -14.03 -0.23 12.39
C GLN A 110 -14.94 1.01 12.33
N GLU A 111 -15.09 1.70 13.45
CA GLU A 111 -15.84 2.96 13.57
C GLU A 111 -15.09 4.18 13.05
N MET A 112 -13.79 4.07 12.79
CA MET A 112 -12.94 5.17 12.33
C MET A 112 -12.82 5.13 10.80
N ALA A 113 -13.43 6.10 10.10
CA ALA A 113 -13.59 6.09 8.65
C ALA A 113 -12.26 6.02 7.87
N ASP A 114 -11.24 6.71 8.37
CA ASP A 114 -9.94 6.81 7.68
C ASP A 114 -8.89 5.84 8.22
N VAL A 115 -9.28 4.93 9.13
CA VAL A 115 -8.37 3.95 9.73
C VAL A 115 -8.70 2.55 9.23
N PHE A 116 -7.68 1.87 8.71
CA PHE A 116 -7.75 0.43 8.48
C PHE A 116 -6.83 -0.27 9.47
N ALA A 117 -7.39 -1.06 10.38
CA ALA A 117 -6.61 -1.74 11.39
C ALA A 117 -7.15 -3.13 11.74
N TYR A 118 -6.24 -4.00 12.14
CA TYR A 118 -6.56 -5.35 12.61
C TYR A 118 -5.45 -5.91 13.49
N TYR A 119 -5.82 -6.86 14.35
CA TYR A 119 -4.87 -7.70 15.08
C TYR A 119 -4.61 -9.01 14.34
N ARG A 120 -3.37 -9.50 14.48
CA ARG A 120 -3.00 -10.88 14.24
C ARG A 120 -2.65 -11.50 15.59
N VAL A 121 -3.38 -12.54 15.99
CA VAL A 121 -3.24 -13.18 17.31
C VAL A 121 -2.81 -14.63 17.12
N SER A 122 -1.64 -14.98 17.65
CA SER A 122 -1.17 -16.38 17.63
C SER A 122 -2.00 -17.21 18.62
N GLY A 123 -2.52 -18.35 18.14
CA GLY A 123 -3.24 -19.31 18.97
C GLY A 123 -2.31 -20.10 19.91
N GLY A 124 -1.03 -20.23 19.58
CA GLY A 124 -0.06 -20.99 20.35
C GLY A 124 0.66 -20.16 21.41
N SER A 125 1.28 -19.05 21.00
CA SER A 125 2.09 -18.21 21.90
C SER A 125 1.29 -17.09 22.58
N GLY A 126 0.10 -16.77 22.09
CA GLY A 126 -0.66 -15.60 22.51
C GLY A 126 -0.09 -14.26 22.01
N GLN A 127 0.96 -14.27 21.19
CA GLN A 127 1.55 -13.07 20.59
C GLN A 127 0.48 -12.28 19.82
N ARG A 128 0.46 -10.97 20.01
CA ARG A 128 -0.46 -10.05 19.35
C ARG A 128 0.31 -9.02 18.54
N ILE A 129 -0.07 -8.86 17.28
CA ILE A 129 0.48 -7.85 16.39
C ILE A 129 -0.67 -7.00 15.87
N LEU A 130 -0.60 -5.69 16.10
CA LEU A 130 -1.48 -4.70 15.51
C LEU A 130 -0.87 -4.24 14.18
N VAL A 131 -1.67 -4.29 13.12
CA VAL A 131 -1.39 -3.60 11.86
C VAL A 131 -2.41 -2.48 11.76
N ALA A 132 -1.94 -1.24 11.65
CA ALA A 132 -2.82 -0.07 11.56
C ALA A 132 -2.31 0.92 10.52
N ALA A 133 -3.22 1.44 9.71
CA ALA A 133 -2.96 2.42 8.65
C ALA A 133 -3.94 3.57 8.77
N ASN A 134 -3.43 4.80 8.73
CA ASN A 134 -4.21 6.02 8.64
C ASN A 134 -4.21 6.52 7.20
N PHE A 135 -5.37 6.52 6.55
CA PHE A 135 -5.57 7.04 5.19
C PHE A 135 -6.03 8.51 5.19
N GLY A 136 -6.22 9.10 6.36
CA GLY A 136 -6.61 10.49 6.52
C GLY A 136 -5.47 11.49 6.33
N THR A 137 -5.84 12.75 6.27
CA THR A 137 -4.91 13.89 6.14
C THR A 137 -4.41 14.42 7.48
N ASP A 138 -5.04 14.02 8.57
CA ASP A 138 -4.71 14.46 9.91
C ASP A 138 -4.20 13.29 10.76
N ALA A 139 -3.40 13.59 11.78
CA ALA A 139 -2.96 12.58 12.73
C ALA A 139 -4.14 12.00 13.52
N VAL A 140 -4.11 10.70 13.79
CA VAL A 140 -5.15 9.99 14.52
C VAL A 140 -4.58 9.29 15.76
N SER A 141 -5.34 9.32 16.85
CA SER A 141 -4.99 8.65 18.13
C SER A 141 -5.81 7.37 18.28
N LEU A 142 -5.12 6.24 18.40
CA LEU A 142 -5.71 4.92 18.58
C LEU A 142 -5.46 4.45 20.03
N PRO A 143 -6.49 4.40 20.89
CA PRO A 143 -6.34 3.81 22.22
C PRO A 143 -6.11 2.30 22.08
N LEU A 144 -5.00 1.81 22.62
CA LEU A 144 -4.63 0.40 22.53
C LEU A 144 -5.32 -0.41 23.64
N ALA A 145 -5.89 -1.56 23.24
CA ALA A 145 -6.49 -2.50 24.19
C ALA A 145 -5.43 -3.28 25.02
N TYR A 146 -4.18 -3.29 24.54
CA TYR A 146 -3.05 -3.98 25.16
C TYR A 146 -1.86 -3.03 25.26
N PRO A 147 -0.94 -3.27 26.21
CA PRO A 147 0.27 -2.45 26.33
C PRO A 147 1.05 -2.41 24.99
N CYS A 148 1.54 -1.24 24.64
CA CYS A 148 2.42 -1.12 23.49
C CYS A 148 3.77 -1.78 23.80
N GLY A 149 4.18 -2.71 22.96
CA GLY A 149 5.48 -3.35 23.06
C GLY A 149 6.47 -2.71 22.10
N GLN A 150 6.59 -3.21 20.89
CA GLN A 150 7.61 -2.79 19.92
C GLN A 150 6.99 -2.40 18.57
N VAL A 151 7.42 -1.28 17.99
CA VAL A 151 7.15 -0.97 16.57
C VAL A 151 8.06 -1.84 15.71
N LEU A 152 7.47 -2.75 14.96
CA LEU A 152 8.18 -3.69 14.10
C LEU A 152 8.46 -3.10 12.72
N LEU A 153 7.57 -2.23 12.23
CA LEU A 153 7.69 -1.56 10.94
C LEU A 153 6.80 -0.31 10.89
N SER A 154 7.30 0.77 10.32
CA SER A 154 6.52 1.93 9.89
C SER A 154 7.07 2.49 8.59
N ASN A 155 6.24 3.18 7.80
CA ASN A 155 6.68 3.89 6.60
C ASN A 155 7.25 5.28 6.92
N LEU A 156 6.93 5.86 8.08
CA LEU A 156 7.38 7.21 8.48
C LEU A 156 8.43 7.19 9.58
N ARG A 157 8.46 6.14 10.42
CA ARG A 157 9.35 6.09 11.60
C ARG A 157 10.58 5.25 11.31
N ALA A 158 11.73 5.71 11.78
CA ALA A 158 12.93 4.89 11.79
C ALA A 158 12.79 3.74 12.80
N GLU A 159 13.45 2.61 12.55
CA GLU A 159 13.42 1.43 13.43
C GLU A 159 13.90 1.73 14.87
N SER A 160 14.67 2.80 15.05
CA SER A 160 15.13 3.28 16.37
C SER A 160 14.14 4.17 17.13
N ALA A 161 13.02 4.57 16.51
CA ALA A 161 12.03 5.47 17.11
C ALA A 161 10.93 4.73 17.90
N VAL A 162 11.24 3.56 18.40
CA VAL A 162 10.31 2.65 19.11
C VAL A 162 9.67 3.33 20.34
N GLU A 163 10.40 4.22 21.03
CA GLU A 163 9.93 4.85 22.26
C GLU A 163 8.91 5.99 22.04
N THR A 164 8.77 6.51 20.82
CA THR A 164 7.93 7.68 20.53
C THR A 164 6.58 7.35 19.89
N ALA A 165 6.38 6.14 19.41
CA ALA A 165 5.13 5.75 18.75
C ALA A 165 3.97 5.57 19.73
N CYS A 166 4.28 5.08 20.91
CA CYS A 166 3.29 4.89 21.96
C CYS A 166 3.53 5.90 23.07
N GLU A 167 2.80 6.98 23.03
CA GLU A 167 2.80 7.96 24.10
C GLU A 167 2.20 7.39 25.39
N LYS A 168 2.41 8.12 26.50
CA LYS A 168 1.86 7.79 27.82
C LYS A 168 0.41 7.36 27.71
N ALA A 169 0.09 6.21 28.34
CA ALA A 169 -1.26 5.66 28.47
C ALA A 169 -1.81 4.83 27.28
N ASN A 170 -1.02 3.90 26.75
CA ASN A 170 -1.53 2.94 25.76
C ASN A 170 -2.24 3.61 24.57
N THR A 171 -1.65 4.65 23.99
CA THR A 171 -2.21 5.31 22.81
C THR A 171 -1.17 5.31 21.71
N LEU A 172 -1.54 4.78 20.55
CA LEU A 172 -0.76 4.88 19.33
C LEU A 172 -1.21 6.13 18.57
N ILE A 173 -0.27 7.00 18.22
CA ILE A 173 -0.53 8.11 17.30
C ILE A 173 0.00 7.70 15.93
N LEU A 174 -0.86 7.74 14.91
CA LEU A 174 -0.50 7.59 13.50
C LEU A 174 -0.61 8.93 12.82
N GLU A 175 0.47 9.36 12.19
CA GLU A 175 0.48 10.54 11.34
C GLU A 175 -0.35 10.33 10.06
N SER A 176 -0.59 11.42 9.30
CA SER A 176 -1.22 11.33 7.99
C SER A 176 -0.50 10.33 7.09
N CYS A 177 -1.23 9.44 6.46
CA CYS A 177 -0.71 8.38 5.57
C CYS A 177 0.34 7.47 6.22
N GLU A 178 0.32 7.33 7.54
CA GLU A 178 1.20 6.40 8.25
C GLU A 178 0.58 5.01 8.32
N VAL A 179 1.42 3.99 8.10
CA VAL A 179 1.15 2.60 8.45
C VAL A 179 2.17 2.11 9.46
N ALA A 180 1.70 1.44 10.50
CA ALA A 180 2.55 0.85 11.52
C ALA A 180 2.17 -0.62 11.79
N VAL A 181 3.20 -1.43 12.06
CA VAL A 181 3.08 -2.81 12.53
C VAL A 181 3.71 -2.85 13.91
N ILE A 182 2.93 -3.24 14.92
CA ILE A 182 3.32 -3.12 16.33
C ILE A 182 3.08 -4.45 17.04
N GLU A 183 4.08 -4.95 17.75
CA GLU A 183 3.89 -6.01 18.72
C GLU A 183 3.32 -5.44 20.01
N LEU A 184 2.32 -6.10 20.59
CA LEU A 184 1.65 -5.71 21.82
C LEU A 184 2.04 -6.65 22.95
N GLY A 185 2.14 -6.12 24.16
CA GLY A 185 2.47 -6.87 25.36
C GLY A 185 1.34 -7.72 25.95
#